data_f27dae019f9c41804bb2d2f2d8169a09
#
_entry.id   f27dae019f9c41804bb2d2f2d8169a09
#
_cell.length_a   1.000
_cell.length_b   1.000
_cell.length_c   1.000
_cell.angle_alpha   90.00
_cell.angle_beta   90.00
_cell.angle_gamma   90.00
#
_symmetry.space_group_name_H-M   'P 1'
#
loop_
_entity.id
_entity.type
_entity.pdbx_description
1 polymer ?
#
loop_
_entity_poly.entity_id
_entity_poly.type
_entity_poly.pdbx_seq_one_letter_code
_entity_poly.pdbx_strand_id
1 'polypeptide(L)'
;MLELKNKIELLEKDNINLKQKNENLEKKIINIENKNSELEKRIELLEKKNENNEKQTNNQLIKSKIINIQEEKIILNWIPNRLKSTELIYDTSIDGDTINDFKRKCEGQFPTLVIVKTNLGLIFGGYASSAWKDKGPIEDFNSFIFSLQPVKKYNVTSPKSALFGYRYNDIMFQFGCCDFRISDNCTKNNNNYIFGDHYETGVRDLIKGDGHFWVQRLEIFKINY
;
A
#
# COMPACT_ATOMS: atom_id res chain seq x y z
N MET A 1 79.99 30.71 -1.15
CA MET A 1 79.31 31.05 0.13
C MET A 1 77.92 31.65 -0.05
N LEU A 2 77.72 32.62 -0.96
CA LEU A 2 76.37 33.27 -1.15
C LEU A 2 75.30 32.30 -1.69
N GLU A 3 75.67 31.43 -2.62
CA GLU A 3 74.82 30.46 -3.27
C GLU A 3 74.30 29.39 -2.24
N LEU A 4 75.11 28.97 -1.29
CA LEU A 4 74.78 28.05 -0.25
C LEU A 4 73.80 28.69 0.77
N LYS A 5 73.98 29.96 1.06
CA LYS A 5 73.09 30.73 1.95
C LYS A 5 71.73 30.89 1.34
N ASN A 6 71.62 31.21 0.04
CA ASN A 6 70.36 31.32 -0.68
C ASN A 6 69.59 29.96 -0.73
N LYS A 7 70.29 28.84 -0.83
CA LYS A 7 69.75 27.51 -0.87
C LYS A 7 69.19 27.08 0.52
N ILE A 8 69.85 27.49 1.60
CA ILE A 8 69.37 27.26 2.98
C ILE A 8 68.10 28.05 3.22
N GLU A 9 68.03 29.34 2.88
CA GLU A 9 66.82 30.16 3.05
C GLU A 9 65.63 29.59 2.26
N LEU A 10 65.83 29.06 1.07
CA LEU A 10 64.78 28.42 0.29
C LEU A 10 64.26 27.13 0.96
N LEU A 11 65.17 26.28 1.47
CA LEU A 11 64.81 25.06 2.19
C LEU A 11 64.07 25.36 3.49
N GLU A 12 64.46 26.40 4.20
CA GLU A 12 63.71 26.82 5.43
C GLU A 12 62.28 27.27 5.11
N LYS A 13 62.12 28.02 4.03
CA LYS A 13 60.81 28.47 3.54
C LYS A 13 59.92 27.30 3.11
N ASP A 14 60.50 26.31 2.40
CA ASP A 14 59.78 25.11 2.00
C ASP A 14 59.35 24.26 3.22
N ASN A 15 60.24 24.19 4.21
CA ASN A 15 59.97 23.44 5.44
C ASN A 15 58.82 24.08 6.26
N ILE A 16 58.74 25.42 6.33
CA ILE A 16 57.64 26.14 6.94
C ILE A 16 56.34 25.88 6.18
N ASN A 17 56.38 25.89 4.84
CA ASN A 17 55.21 25.65 4.00
C ASN A 17 54.69 24.20 4.13
N LEU A 18 55.58 23.24 4.24
CA LEU A 18 55.24 21.83 4.50
C LEU A 18 54.64 21.62 5.88
N LYS A 19 55.13 22.28 6.92
CA LYS A 19 54.53 22.26 8.24
C LYS A 19 53.08 22.78 8.23
N GLN A 20 52.84 23.91 7.58
CA GLN A 20 51.50 24.47 7.46
C GLN A 20 50.53 23.52 6.69
N LYS A 21 51.02 22.86 5.62
CA LYS A 21 50.25 21.86 4.90
C LYS A 21 49.90 20.64 5.76
N ASN A 22 50.85 20.17 6.55
CA ASN A 22 50.60 19.03 7.47
C ASN A 22 49.56 19.36 8.53
N GLU A 23 49.65 20.52 9.18
CA GLU A 23 48.65 20.99 10.16
C GLU A 23 47.24 21.10 9.53
N ASN A 24 47.13 21.55 8.28
CA ASN A 24 45.88 21.60 7.55
C ASN A 24 45.32 20.21 7.20
N LEU A 25 46.20 19.27 6.87
CA LEU A 25 45.82 17.87 6.63
C LEU A 25 45.33 17.18 7.88
N GLU A 26 46.02 17.38 9.02
CA GLU A 26 45.58 16.84 10.33
C GLU A 26 44.18 17.34 10.72
N LYS A 27 43.91 18.64 10.54
CA LYS A 27 42.54 19.18 10.76
C LYS A 27 41.49 18.56 9.86
N LYS A 28 41.83 18.27 8.59
CA LYS A 28 40.93 17.57 7.67
C LYS A 28 40.68 16.13 8.08
N ILE A 29 41.70 15.42 8.54
CA ILE A 29 41.59 14.04 9.02
C ILE A 29 40.62 13.99 10.20
N ILE A 30 40.83 14.84 11.22
CA ILE A 30 39.92 14.91 12.40
C ILE A 30 38.46 15.18 11.95
N ASN A 31 38.25 16.09 10.99
CA ASN A 31 36.91 16.38 10.50
C ASN A 31 36.27 15.19 9.78
N ILE A 32 37.06 14.42 9.01
CA ILE A 32 36.59 13.20 8.33
C ILE A 32 36.26 12.11 9.36
N GLU A 33 37.10 11.89 10.36
CA GLU A 33 36.87 10.93 11.44
C GLU A 33 35.57 11.23 12.19
N ASN A 34 35.34 12.51 12.53
CA ASN A 34 34.09 12.93 13.18
C ASN A 34 32.86 12.66 12.31
N LYS A 35 32.94 12.94 11.00
CA LYS A 35 31.85 12.65 10.05
C LYS A 35 31.61 11.16 9.90
N ASN A 36 32.65 10.35 9.85
CA ASN A 36 32.53 8.91 9.77
C ASN A 36 31.82 8.35 11.01
N SER A 37 32.20 8.80 12.21
CA SER A 37 31.54 8.41 13.46
C SER A 37 30.03 8.78 13.48
N GLU A 38 29.69 9.94 12.93
CA GLU A 38 28.28 10.34 12.81
C GLU A 38 27.50 9.47 11.79
N LEU A 39 28.13 9.12 10.66
CA LEU A 39 27.56 8.23 9.66
C LEU A 39 27.36 6.80 10.22
N GLU A 40 28.30 6.27 10.96
CA GLU A 40 28.17 4.97 11.61
C GLU A 40 26.95 4.91 12.56
N LYS A 41 26.75 5.94 13.37
CA LYS A 41 25.57 6.05 14.24
C LYS A 41 24.26 6.09 13.45
N ARG A 42 24.24 6.78 12.31
CA ARG A 42 23.05 6.83 11.42
C ARG A 42 22.77 5.49 10.77
N ILE A 43 23.79 4.76 10.35
CA ILE A 43 23.68 3.40 9.79
C ILE A 43 23.06 2.47 10.85
N GLU A 44 23.59 2.44 12.07
CA GLU A 44 23.06 1.61 13.15
C GLU A 44 21.58 1.88 13.46
N LEU A 45 21.17 3.18 13.44
CA LEU A 45 19.78 3.57 13.63
C LEU A 45 18.87 3.10 12.48
N LEU A 46 19.38 3.14 11.24
CA LEU A 46 18.63 2.68 10.06
C LEU A 46 18.50 1.16 10.05
N GLU A 47 19.53 0.43 10.43
CA GLU A 47 19.51 -1.03 10.56
C GLU A 47 18.49 -1.48 11.59
N LYS A 48 18.50 -0.89 12.79
CA LYS A 48 17.49 -1.17 13.85
C LYS A 48 16.07 -0.85 13.37
N LYS A 49 15.89 0.21 12.60
CA LYS A 49 14.59 0.57 12.02
C LYS A 49 14.14 -0.45 10.98
N ASN A 50 15.05 -0.94 10.14
CA ASN A 50 14.76 -1.97 9.14
C ASN A 50 14.39 -3.31 9.80
N GLU A 51 15.15 -3.76 10.81
CA GLU A 51 14.83 -4.99 11.57
C GLU A 51 13.45 -4.91 12.22
N ASN A 52 13.08 -3.76 12.80
CA ASN A 52 11.76 -3.55 13.37
C ASN A 52 10.65 -3.58 12.30
N ASN A 53 10.89 -3.00 11.12
CA ASN A 53 9.96 -3.05 10.01
C ASN A 53 9.78 -4.48 9.48
N GLU A 54 10.86 -5.26 9.34
CA GLU A 54 10.81 -6.66 8.93
C GLU A 54 10.04 -7.54 9.93
N LYS A 55 10.28 -7.35 11.23
CA LYS A 55 9.52 -8.05 12.29
C LYS A 55 8.03 -7.69 12.25
N GLN A 56 7.69 -6.43 11.98
CA GLN A 56 6.30 -5.99 11.85
C GLN A 56 5.64 -6.56 10.59
N THR A 57 6.35 -6.58 9.45
CA THR A 57 5.83 -7.13 8.19
C THR A 57 5.60 -8.65 8.28
N ASN A 58 6.45 -9.38 9.00
CA ASN A 58 6.27 -10.81 9.24
C ASN A 58 5.05 -11.14 10.11
N ASN A 59 4.56 -10.18 10.91
CA ASN A 59 3.36 -10.33 11.74
C ASN A 59 2.07 -9.84 11.07
N GLN A 60 2.12 -9.34 9.82
CA GLN A 60 0.92 -8.94 9.09
C GLN A 60 0.07 -10.16 8.71
N LEU A 61 -1.21 -10.09 9.04
CA LEU A 61 -2.21 -11.08 8.63
C LEU A 61 -2.66 -10.85 7.19
N ILE A 62 -2.78 -9.58 6.76
CA ILE A 62 -3.12 -9.19 5.38
C ILE A 62 -1.85 -8.70 4.69
N LYS A 63 -1.15 -9.59 4.00
CA LYS A 63 0.10 -9.26 3.26
C LYS A 63 -0.19 -8.51 1.96
N SER A 64 -0.82 -7.34 2.09
CA SER A 64 -1.19 -6.48 0.96
C SER A 64 -0.02 -5.60 0.52
N LYS A 65 0.04 -5.31 -0.77
CA LYS A 65 0.93 -4.30 -1.35
C LYS A 65 0.25 -2.92 -1.49
N ILE A 66 -1.02 -2.82 -1.11
CA ILE A 66 -1.81 -1.59 -1.17
C ILE A 66 -1.82 -0.87 0.17
N ILE A 67 -1.99 -1.60 1.28
CA ILE A 67 -2.16 -1.06 2.62
C ILE A 67 -0.93 -1.28 3.51
N ASN A 68 -0.71 -0.38 4.45
CA ASN A 68 0.30 -0.50 5.48
C ASN A 68 -0.26 -1.18 6.76
N ILE A 69 0.62 -1.41 7.76
CA ILE A 69 0.27 -2.09 9.01
C ILE A 69 -0.80 -1.36 9.83
N GLN A 70 -0.83 -0.03 9.80
CA GLN A 70 -1.83 0.75 10.54
C GLN A 70 -3.21 0.63 9.88
N GLU A 71 -3.23 0.70 8.56
CA GLU A 71 -4.42 0.50 7.74
C GLU A 71 -4.97 -0.93 7.88
N GLU A 72 -4.09 -1.94 7.92
CA GLU A 72 -4.46 -3.32 8.22
C GLU A 72 -5.17 -3.44 9.57
N LYS A 73 -4.61 -2.86 10.64
CA LYS A 73 -5.23 -2.89 11.98
C LYS A 73 -6.64 -2.29 11.99
N ILE A 74 -6.84 -1.22 11.23
CA ILE A 74 -8.16 -0.59 11.08
C ILE A 74 -9.14 -1.58 10.44
N ILE A 75 -8.77 -2.20 9.33
CA ILE A 75 -9.62 -3.17 8.62
C ILE A 75 -9.92 -4.39 9.49
N LEU A 76 -8.90 -4.94 10.18
CA LEU A 76 -9.05 -6.11 11.05
C LEU A 76 -10.06 -5.87 12.18
N ASN A 77 -10.16 -4.64 12.71
CA ASN A 77 -11.15 -4.29 13.72
C ASN A 77 -12.60 -4.29 13.19
N TRP A 78 -12.78 -4.25 11.88
CA TRP A 78 -14.10 -4.26 11.24
C TRP A 78 -14.56 -5.65 10.79
N ILE A 79 -13.60 -6.56 10.56
CA ILE A 79 -13.91 -7.94 10.14
C ILE A 79 -14.58 -8.67 11.32
N PRO A 80 -15.76 -9.30 11.09
CA PRO A 80 -16.41 -10.10 12.13
C PRO A 80 -15.55 -11.33 12.47
N ASN A 81 -15.51 -11.68 13.73
CA ASN A 81 -14.75 -12.79 14.28
C ASN A 81 -13.22 -12.62 14.25
N ARG A 82 -12.54 -13.45 15.02
CA ARG A 82 -11.07 -13.43 15.07
C ARG A 82 -10.48 -14.16 13.88
N LEU A 83 -9.86 -13.42 13.02
CA LEU A 83 -9.14 -13.91 11.86
C LEU A 83 -7.90 -14.72 12.28
N LYS A 84 -7.68 -15.88 11.67
CA LYS A 84 -6.45 -16.68 11.84
C LYS A 84 -5.41 -16.38 10.78
N SER A 85 -5.82 -16.29 9.52
CA SER A 85 -4.93 -16.01 8.41
C SER A 85 -5.69 -15.42 7.22
N THR A 86 -4.96 -14.87 6.28
CA THR A 86 -5.49 -14.53 4.96
C THR A 86 -4.67 -15.17 3.85
N GLU A 87 -5.28 -15.34 2.70
CA GLU A 87 -4.65 -15.81 1.47
C GLU A 87 -4.95 -14.82 0.35
N LEU A 88 -3.92 -14.28 -0.31
CA LEU A 88 -4.10 -13.47 -1.52
C LEU A 88 -4.53 -14.39 -2.66
N ILE A 89 -5.79 -14.31 -3.07
CA ILE A 89 -6.36 -15.16 -4.12
C ILE A 89 -6.41 -14.47 -5.48
N TYR A 90 -6.38 -13.13 -5.52
CA TYR A 90 -6.42 -12.35 -6.76
C TYR A 90 -5.69 -11.02 -6.62
N ASP A 91 -4.93 -10.67 -7.66
CA ASP A 91 -4.17 -9.42 -7.77
C ASP A 91 -4.13 -8.99 -9.23
N THR A 92 -4.71 -7.85 -9.55
CA THR A 92 -4.77 -7.34 -10.95
C THR A 92 -3.40 -7.17 -11.61
N SER A 93 -2.33 -7.02 -10.84
CA SER A 93 -0.97 -6.89 -11.38
C SER A 93 -0.32 -8.23 -11.76
N ILE A 94 -0.92 -9.36 -11.36
CA ILE A 94 -0.38 -10.71 -11.56
C ILE A 94 -1.36 -11.58 -12.37
N ASP A 95 -2.63 -11.53 -11.99
CA ASP A 95 -3.65 -12.47 -12.48
C ASP A 95 -4.40 -11.95 -13.70
N GLY A 96 -4.27 -10.67 -14.04
CA GLY A 96 -5.04 -9.97 -15.06
C GLY A 96 -6.16 -9.11 -14.45
N ASP A 97 -6.88 -8.36 -15.29
CA ASP A 97 -7.88 -7.36 -14.87
C ASP A 97 -9.25 -7.58 -15.53
N THR A 98 -9.49 -8.80 -16.05
CA THR A 98 -10.74 -9.16 -16.74
C THR A 98 -11.72 -9.93 -15.83
N ILE A 99 -12.98 -9.96 -16.24
CA ILE A 99 -14.02 -10.80 -15.62
C ILE A 99 -13.59 -12.26 -15.56
N ASN A 100 -12.99 -12.79 -16.63
CA ASN A 100 -12.56 -14.19 -16.67
C ASN A 100 -11.44 -14.47 -15.66
N ASP A 101 -10.54 -13.52 -15.45
CA ASP A 101 -9.48 -13.66 -14.45
C ASP A 101 -10.06 -13.68 -13.03
N PHE A 102 -11.01 -12.76 -12.74
CA PHE A 102 -11.73 -12.75 -11.48
C PHE A 102 -12.52 -14.05 -11.25
N LYS A 103 -13.30 -14.51 -12.24
CA LYS A 103 -14.04 -15.78 -12.15
C LYS A 103 -13.14 -16.94 -11.77
N ARG A 104 -12.07 -17.10 -12.53
CA ARG A 104 -11.10 -18.19 -12.33
C ARG A 104 -10.53 -18.24 -10.91
N LYS A 105 -10.39 -17.10 -10.25
CA LYS A 105 -9.74 -16.97 -8.94
C LYS A 105 -10.71 -16.85 -7.76
N CYS A 106 -11.82 -16.15 -7.96
CA CYS A 106 -12.68 -15.71 -6.87
C CYS A 106 -14.05 -16.38 -6.82
N GLU A 107 -14.51 -17.03 -7.92
CA GLU A 107 -15.82 -17.69 -7.92
C GLU A 107 -15.89 -18.77 -6.83
N GLY A 108 -16.96 -18.71 -6.04
CA GLY A 108 -17.18 -19.62 -4.90
C GLY A 108 -16.31 -19.36 -3.68
N GLN A 109 -15.37 -18.38 -3.74
CA GLN A 109 -14.54 -18.03 -2.59
C GLN A 109 -15.31 -17.15 -1.59
N PHE A 110 -15.20 -17.46 -0.30
CA PHE A 110 -15.74 -16.70 0.81
C PHE A 110 -15.11 -17.13 2.14
N PRO A 111 -15.12 -16.29 3.20
CA PRO A 111 -15.30 -14.85 3.11
C PRO A 111 -14.13 -14.20 2.39
N THR A 112 -14.36 -13.04 1.77
CA THR A 112 -13.31 -12.32 1.05
C THR A 112 -13.20 -10.86 1.47
N LEU A 113 -12.00 -10.32 1.41
CA LEU A 113 -11.69 -8.90 1.59
C LEU A 113 -11.16 -8.36 0.27
N VAL A 114 -11.83 -7.38 -0.28
CA VAL A 114 -11.42 -6.64 -1.48
C VAL A 114 -10.74 -5.35 -1.06
N ILE A 115 -9.56 -5.06 -1.62
CA ILE A 115 -8.82 -3.81 -1.41
C ILE A 115 -8.49 -3.19 -2.76
N VAL A 116 -8.87 -1.93 -2.95
CA VAL A 116 -8.66 -1.18 -4.19
C VAL A 116 -7.84 0.05 -3.91
N LYS A 117 -6.85 0.31 -4.76
CA LYS A 117 -6.14 1.58 -4.86
C LYS A 117 -6.44 2.21 -6.20
N THR A 118 -6.89 3.46 -6.18
CA THR A 118 -7.11 4.26 -7.39
C THR A 118 -5.82 4.93 -7.86
N ASN A 119 -5.83 5.41 -9.10
CA ASN A 119 -4.76 6.24 -9.65
C ASN A 119 -4.57 7.58 -8.91
N LEU A 120 -5.58 8.05 -8.18
CA LEU A 120 -5.52 9.22 -7.30
C LEU A 120 -4.99 8.91 -5.90
N GLY A 121 -4.62 7.65 -5.65
CA GLY A 121 -4.08 7.20 -4.36
C GLY A 121 -5.12 6.92 -3.28
N LEU A 122 -6.42 7.03 -3.58
CA LEU A 122 -7.48 6.66 -2.64
C LEU A 122 -7.50 5.14 -2.44
N ILE A 123 -7.68 4.72 -1.18
CA ILE A 123 -7.77 3.31 -0.80
C ILE A 123 -9.12 3.06 -0.16
N PHE A 124 -9.85 2.13 -0.73
CA PHE A 124 -11.14 1.65 -0.24
C PHE A 124 -11.34 0.19 -0.63
N GLY A 125 -12.44 -0.41 -0.19
CA GLY A 125 -12.74 -1.79 -0.50
C GLY A 125 -14.01 -2.28 0.15
N GLY A 126 -14.14 -3.60 0.27
CA GLY A 126 -15.28 -4.21 0.90
C GLY A 126 -14.99 -5.62 1.41
N TYR A 127 -15.73 -6.01 2.42
CA TYR A 127 -15.76 -7.37 2.96
C TYR A 127 -17.04 -8.07 2.51
N ALA A 128 -16.90 -9.27 1.95
CA ALA A 128 -18.00 -10.12 1.56
C ALA A 128 -17.97 -11.41 2.41
N SER A 129 -19.01 -11.68 3.17
CA SER A 129 -19.12 -12.92 3.95
C SER A 129 -19.72 -14.07 3.13
N SER A 130 -20.40 -13.76 2.03
CA SER A 130 -21.00 -14.72 1.10
C SER A 130 -20.14 -14.95 -0.14
N ALA A 131 -20.27 -16.14 -0.75
CA ALA A 131 -19.50 -16.53 -1.92
C ALA A 131 -19.88 -15.73 -3.18
N TRP A 132 -18.88 -15.33 -3.95
CA TRP A 132 -19.06 -14.79 -5.30
C TRP A 132 -19.65 -15.83 -6.23
N LYS A 133 -20.71 -15.51 -6.96
CA LYS A 133 -21.39 -16.41 -7.90
C LYS A 133 -21.87 -15.70 -9.15
N ASP A 134 -22.12 -16.46 -10.20
CA ASP A 134 -22.69 -15.97 -11.45
C ASP A 134 -24.14 -15.52 -11.22
N LYS A 135 -24.47 -14.38 -11.80
CA LYS A 135 -25.82 -13.78 -11.96
C LYS A 135 -26.68 -13.66 -10.70
N GLY A 136 -27.34 -12.53 -10.62
CA GLY A 136 -28.32 -12.20 -9.59
C GLY A 136 -27.74 -11.65 -8.29
N PRO A 137 -28.62 -11.20 -7.42
CA PRO A 137 -28.23 -10.69 -6.11
C PRO A 137 -27.74 -11.82 -5.21
N ILE A 138 -26.77 -11.48 -4.37
CA ILE A 138 -26.23 -12.35 -3.33
C ILE A 138 -26.60 -11.74 -1.99
N GLU A 139 -27.30 -12.51 -1.17
CA GLU A 139 -27.65 -12.10 0.18
C GLU A 139 -26.42 -12.17 1.08
N ASP A 140 -26.16 -11.07 1.81
CA ASP A 140 -25.08 -10.97 2.77
C ASP A 140 -25.41 -9.97 3.87
N PHE A 141 -25.59 -10.43 5.10
CA PHE A 141 -25.94 -9.62 6.26
C PHE A 141 -24.72 -8.99 6.95
N ASN A 142 -23.51 -9.45 6.64
CA ASN A 142 -22.28 -9.06 7.31
C ASN A 142 -21.32 -8.28 6.40
N SER A 143 -21.67 -8.12 5.13
CA SER A 143 -20.84 -7.35 4.20
C SER A 143 -20.77 -5.88 4.59
N PHE A 144 -19.65 -5.27 4.28
CA PHE A 144 -19.48 -3.83 4.45
C PHE A 144 -18.54 -3.28 3.37
N ILE A 145 -18.67 -1.99 3.09
CA ILE A 145 -17.72 -1.21 2.32
C ILE A 145 -16.88 -0.39 3.31
N PHE A 146 -15.64 -0.09 2.95
CA PHE A 146 -14.80 0.78 3.76
C PHE A 146 -13.98 1.75 2.90
N SER A 147 -13.57 2.85 3.54
CA SER A 147 -12.55 3.77 3.04
C SER A 147 -11.47 3.96 4.09
N LEU A 148 -10.26 4.23 3.61
CA LEU A 148 -9.15 4.63 4.48
C LEU A 148 -8.82 6.13 4.37
N GLN A 149 -9.44 6.84 3.40
CA GLN A 149 -9.35 8.30 3.27
C GLN A 149 -10.73 8.92 2.88
N PRO A 150 -11.54 9.38 3.82
CA PRO A 150 -11.42 9.28 5.29
C PRO A 150 -11.63 7.85 5.79
N VAL A 151 -11.09 7.54 6.96
CA VAL A 151 -11.29 6.23 7.61
C VAL A 151 -12.76 6.11 8.01
N LYS A 152 -13.48 5.21 7.32
CA LYS A 152 -14.91 4.97 7.57
C LYS A 152 -15.33 3.59 7.10
N LYS A 153 -16.24 2.97 7.85
CA LYS A 153 -16.94 1.74 7.51
C LYS A 153 -18.39 2.07 7.17
N TYR A 154 -18.93 1.40 6.15
CA TYR A 154 -20.32 1.51 5.70
C TYR A 154 -20.95 0.11 5.75
N ASN A 155 -21.88 -0.11 6.67
CA ASN A 155 -22.56 -1.39 6.80
C ASN A 155 -23.63 -1.53 5.71
N VAL A 156 -23.95 -2.78 5.36
CA VAL A 156 -25.05 -3.09 4.44
C VAL A 156 -26.39 -2.69 5.05
N THR A 157 -27.24 -2.03 4.26
CA THR A 157 -28.61 -1.66 4.64
C THR A 157 -29.65 -2.50 3.91
N SER A 158 -29.29 -3.10 2.78
CA SER A 158 -30.13 -3.95 1.94
C SER A 158 -29.50 -5.34 1.75
N PRO A 159 -29.50 -6.21 2.79
CA PRO A 159 -28.76 -7.48 2.77
C PRO A 159 -29.13 -8.44 1.63
N LYS A 160 -30.39 -8.46 1.19
CA LYS A 160 -30.86 -9.33 0.09
C LYS A 160 -30.21 -9.03 -1.27
N SER A 161 -29.66 -7.84 -1.41
CA SER A 161 -28.96 -7.36 -2.62
C SER A 161 -27.61 -6.75 -2.27
N ALA A 162 -26.94 -7.34 -1.27
CA ALA A 162 -25.69 -6.82 -0.74
C ALA A 162 -24.53 -6.93 -1.73
N LEU A 163 -24.51 -8.01 -2.51
CA LEU A 163 -23.43 -8.28 -3.45
C LEU A 163 -24.02 -8.72 -4.80
N PHE A 164 -23.25 -8.48 -5.86
CA PHE A 164 -23.51 -9.04 -7.19
C PHE A 164 -22.18 -9.49 -7.79
N GLY A 165 -22.15 -10.72 -8.29
CA GLY A 165 -21.06 -11.18 -9.14
C GLY A 165 -21.17 -10.57 -10.56
N TYR A 166 -20.54 -11.18 -11.51
CA TYR A 166 -20.50 -10.74 -12.91
C TYR A 166 -21.89 -10.81 -13.58
N ARG A 167 -22.64 -9.72 -13.38
CA ARG A 167 -24.05 -9.64 -13.83
C ARG A 167 -24.20 -9.42 -15.34
N TYR A 168 -23.29 -8.67 -15.96
CA TYR A 168 -23.24 -8.30 -17.37
C TYR A 168 -21.83 -8.51 -17.90
N ASN A 169 -21.65 -8.51 -19.20
CA ASN A 169 -20.35 -8.75 -19.84
C ASN A 169 -19.28 -7.68 -19.53
N ASP A 170 -19.65 -6.61 -18.83
CA ASP A 170 -18.78 -5.49 -18.51
C ASP A 170 -18.58 -5.26 -17.01
N ILE A 171 -19.16 -6.09 -16.14
CA ILE A 171 -19.08 -5.93 -14.68
C ILE A 171 -18.41 -7.15 -14.05
N MET A 172 -17.28 -6.93 -13.39
CA MET A 172 -16.54 -7.95 -12.67
C MET A 172 -17.25 -8.36 -11.39
N PHE A 173 -17.58 -7.39 -10.53
CA PHE A 173 -18.37 -7.58 -9.31
C PHE A 173 -18.87 -6.25 -8.76
N GLN A 174 -19.83 -6.32 -7.82
CA GLN A 174 -20.39 -5.16 -7.14
C GLN A 174 -20.69 -5.47 -5.67
N PHE A 175 -20.53 -4.46 -4.83
CA PHE A 175 -21.19 -4.33 -3.55
C PHE A 175 -22.41 -3.45 -3.76
N GLY A 176 -23.60 -3.91 -3.35
CA GLY A 176 -24.85 -3.27 -3.68
C GLY A 176 -25.16 -3.22 -5.18
N CYS A 177 -26.25 -2.56 -5.55
CA CYS A 177 -26.56 -2.34 -6.96
C CYS A 177 -25.84 -1.08 -7.50
N CYS A 178 -24.56 -0.94 -7.33
CA CYS A 178 -23.71 0.17 -7.74
C CYS A 178 -23.11 0.99 -6.59
N ASP A 179 -23.19 0.53 -5.35
CA ASP A 179 -22.54 1.21 -4.23
C ASP A 179 -21.02 1.22 -4.42
N PHE A 180 -20.49 0.12 -4.93
CA PHE A 180 -19.11 -0.03 -5.32
C PHE A 180 -19.02 -1.09 -6.43
N ARG A 181 -18.67 -0.67 -7.64
CA ARG A 181 -18.62 -1.51 -8.83
C ARG A 181 -17.23 -1.53 -9.44
N ILE A 182 -16.75 -2.73 -9.77
CA ILE A 182 -15.56 -2.95 -10.58
C ILE A 182 -15.97 -3.52 -11.94
N SER A 183 -15.49 -2.88 -13.00
CA SER A 183 -15.78 -3.24 -14.39
C SER A 183 -14.72 -4.17 -14.97
N ASP A 184 -15.04 -4.78 -16.09
CA ASP A 184 -14.08 -5.52 -16.91
C ASP A 184 -12.94 -4.62 -17.37
N ASN A 185 -11.72 -5.16 -17.48
CA ASN A 185 -10.51 -4.38 -17.79
C ASN A 185 -10.32 -3.17 -16.86
N CYS A 186 -10.54 -3.34 -15.56
CA CYS A 186 -10.68 -2.29 -14.56
C CYS A 186 -9.46 -1.36 -14.43
N THR A 187 -8.27 -1.81 -14.80
CA THR A 187 -7.04 -1.00 -14.79
C THR A 187 -6.85 -0.19 -16.07
N LYS A 188 -7.63 -0.45 -17.11
CA LYS A 188 -7.50 0.15 -18.45
C LYS A 188 -8.61 1.14 -18.81
N ASN A 189 -9.59 1.32 -17.92
CA ASN A 189 -10.70 2.24 -18.12
C ASN A 189 -11.19 2.85 -16.80
N ASN A 190 -12.06 3.85 -16.87
CA ASN A 190 -12.69 4.50 -15.71
C ASN A 190 -14.18 4.11 -15.54
N ASN A 191 -14.59 2.97 -16.05
CA ASN A 191 -15.97 2.48 -15.91
C ASN A 191 -16.24 1.89 -14.51
N ASN A 192 -15.22 1.83 -13.66
CA ASN A 192 -15.40 1.53 -12.25
C ASN A 192 -16.16 2.68 -11.59
N TYR A 193 -17.03 2.34 -10.63
CA TYR A 193 -18.07 3.30 -10.25
C TYR A 193 -18.49 3.17 -8.78
N ILE A 194 -18.74 4.30 -8.12
CA ILE A 194 -19.32 4.39 -6.78
C ILE A 194 -20.53 5.29 -6.82
N PHE A 195 -21.70 4.78 -6.44
CA PHE A 195 -22.93 5.57 -6.42
C PHE A 195 -23.71 5.51 -5.10
N GLY A 196 -23.92 4.36 -4.49
CA GLY A 196 -24.48 4.15 -3.16
C GLY A 196 -26.02 4.12 -3.10
N ASP A 197 -26.53 3.01 -2.51
CA ASP A 197 -27.96 2.80 -2.35
C ASP A 197 -28.29 1.65 -1.36
N HIS A 198 -27.42 0.65 -1.24
CA HIS A 198 -27.61 -0.58 -0.47
C HIS A 198 -26.73 -0.66 0.77
N TYR A 199 -25.85 0.33 0.94
CA TYR A 199 -25.00 0.52 2.11
C TYR A 199 -25.29 1.87 2.77
N GLU A 200 -24.76 2.07 3.96
CA GLU A 200 -24.96 3.31 4.71
C GLU A 200 -24.63 4.55 3.88
N THR A 201 -25.31 5.65 4.15
CA THR A 201 -25.15 6.92 3.44
C THR A 201 -23.72 7.45 3.51
N GLY A 202 -23.29 8.08 2.41
CA GLY A 202 -21.95 8.66 2.28
C GLY A 202 -20.94 7.77 1.54
N VAL A 203 -21.33 6.59 1.03
CA VAL A 203 -20.48 5.81 0.11
C VAL A 203 -20.14 6.64 -1.12
N ARG A 204 -21.04 7.47 -1.61
CA ARG A 204 -20.82 8.42 -2.73
C ARG A 204 -19.64 9.37 -2.49
N ASP A 205 -19.35 9.69 -1.24
CA ASP A 205 -18.29 10.63 -0.89
C ASP A 205 -16.87 10.03 -1.03
N LEU A 206 -16.78 8.72 -1.29
CA LEU A 206 -15.50 8.03 -1.49
C LEU A 206 -14.75 8.52 -2.73
N ILE A 207 -15.49 8.84 -3.78
CA ILE A 207 -14.95 9.38 -5.03
C ILE A 207 -15.63 10.71 -5.32
N LYS A 208 -14.85 11.78 -5.49
CA LYS A 208 -15.37 13.09 -5.88
C LYS A 208 -15.82 13.09 -7.35
N GLY A 209 -16.84 13.90 -7.65
CA GLY A 209 -17.34 14.09 -9.01
C GLY A 209 -18.49 13.15 -9.36
N ASP A 210 -18.42 12.49 -10.50
CA ASP A 210 -19.45 11.59 -11.04
C ASP A 210 -19.38 10.16 -10.52
N GLY A 211 -18.45 9.87 -9.60
CA GLY A 211 -18.27 8.55 -9.00
C GLY A 211 -17.38 7.59 -9.81
N HIS A 212 -16.94 7.97 -10.99
CA HIS A 212 -16.06 7.15 -11.83
C HIS A 212 -14.60 7.21 -11.38
N PHE A 213 -13.87 6.09 -11.51
CA PHE A 213 -12.46 6.02 -11.12
C PHE A 213 -11.65 5.00 -11.92
N TRP A 214 -10.33 5.21 -11.95
CA TRP A 214 -9.35 4.28 -12.47
C TRP A 214 -8.79 3.43 -11.33
N VAL A 215 -8.75 2.13 -11.54
CA VAL A 215 -8.05 1.21 -10.63
C VAL A 215 -6.56 1.20 -10.96
N GLN A 216 -5.72 1.56 -9.98
CA GLN A 216 -4.28 1.35 -10.07
C GLN A 216 -3.92 -0.10 -9.74
N ARG A 217 -4.55 -0.65 -8.69
CA ARG A 217 -4.37 -2.04 -8.24
C ARG A 217 -5.60 -2.48 -7.44
N LEU A 218 -5.94 -3.75 -7.60
CA LEU A 218 -6.98 -4.43 -6.82
C LEU A 218 -6.42 -5.74 -6.30
N GLU A 219 -6.61 -5.99 -5.02
CA GLU A 219 -6.25 -7.25 -4.34
C GLU A 219 -7.47 -7.84 -3.66
N ILE A 220 -7.61 -9.17 -3.72
CA ILE A 220 -8.66 -9.90 -3.01
C ILE A 220 -8.02 -10.98 -2.16
N PHE A 221 -8.36 -10.97 -0.89
CA PHE A 221 -7.89 -11.93 0.09
C PHE A 221 -9.04 -12.83 0.54
N LYS A 222 -8.79 -14.13 0.57
CA LYS A 222 -9.64 -15.08 1.30
C LYS A 222 -9.34 -14.97 2.79
N ILE A 223 -10.40 -14.96 3.59
CA ILE A 223 -10.31 -14.87 5.05
C ILE A 223 -10.48 -16.27 5.65
N ASN A 224 -9.61 -16.65 6.59
CA ASN A 224 -9.70 -17.90 7.34
C ASN A 224 -9.89 -17.60 8.84
N TYR A 225 -10.93 -18.18 9.44
CA TYR A 225 -11.27 -18.06 10.87
C TYR A 225 -10.82 -19.24 11.69
#